data_a1d2fae18f98d9f853757e70cabf5450
#
_entry.id   a1d2fae18f98d9f853757e70cabf5450
#
_cell.length_a   1.000
_cell.length_b   1.000
_cell.length_c   1.000
_cell.angle_alpha   90.00
_cell.angle_beta   90.00
_cell.angle_gamma   90.00
#
_symmetry.space_group_name_H-M   'P 1'
#
loop_
_entity.id
_entity.type
_entity.pdbx_description
1 polymer ?
#
loop_
_entity_poly.entity_id
_entity_poly.type
_entity_poly.pdbx_seq_one_letter_code
_entity_poly.pdbx_strand_id
1 'polypeptide(L)'
;LPKETFYNLPDHKRRNIEKTAIKEFAEYGYDKASITRMVENCSIAKGSFYQYFDDKKDLYFYLVARVAEKKAEALAPVMERSREYDFFGLIRKLFLEGLRFAANNPEVT
;
A
#
# COMPACT_ATOMS: atom_id res chain seq x y z
N LEU A 1 -8.71 11.00 -2.78
CA LEU A 1 -8.90 9.71 -3.43
C LEU A 1 -8.46 9.79 -4.89
N PRO A 2 -8.01 8.68 -5.48
CA PRO A 2 -7.66 8.65 -6.89
C PRO A 2 -8.84 9.01 -7.77
N LYS A 3 -8.55 9.59 -8.92
CA LYS A 3 -9.56 9.88 -9.93
C LYS A 3 -9.94 8.60 -10.67
N GLU A 4 -11.10 8.61 -11.31
CA GLU A 4 -11.61 7.46 -12.06
C GLU A 4 -10.60 6.95 -13.10
N THR A 5 -9.86 7.85 -13.72
CA THR A 5 -8.82 7.51 -14.70
C THR A 5 -7.78 6.55 -14.15
N PHE A 6 -7.44 6.66 -12.87
CA PHE A 6 -6.52 5.72 -12.23
C PHE A 6 -7.13 4.32 -12.14
N TYR A 7 -8.38 4.23 -11.70
CA TYR A 7 -9.06 2.93 -11.57
C TYR A 7 -9.30 2.24 -12.91
N ASN A 8 -9.35 3.01 -13.99
CA ASN A 8 -9.54 2.46 -15.34
C ASN A 8 -8.25 1.92 -15.97
N LEU A 9 -7.10 2.12 -15.33
CA LEU A 9 -5.84 1.56 -15.79
C LEU A 9 -5.84 0.03 -15.66
N PRO A 10 -5.12 -0.68 -16.55
CA PRO A 10 -4.87 -2.11 -16.34
C PRO A 10 -4.21 -2.37 -15.00
N ASP A 11 -4.52 -3.52 -14.38
CA ASP A 11 -4.03 -3.88 -13.04
C ASP A 11 -2.52 -3.75 -12.91
N HIS A 12 -1.76 -4.20 -13.91
CA HIS A 12 -0.29 -4.16 -13.84
C HIS A 12 0.24 -2.72 -13.82
N LYS A 13 -0.44 -1.80 -14.49
CA LYS A 13 -0.04 -0.38 -14.46
C LYS A 13 -0.34 0.28 -13.13
N ARG A 14 -1.53 0.00 -12.55
CA ARG A 14 -1.87 0.50 -11.22
C ARG A 14 -0.88 0.00 -10.18
N ARG A 15 -0.60 -1.30 -10.20
CA ARG A 15 0.35 -1.91 -9.26
C ARG A 15 1.76 -1.34 -9.40
N ASN A 16 2.19 -1.06 -10.63
CA ASN A 16 3.50 -0.45 -10.84
C ASN A 16 3.57 0.95 -10.24
N ILE A 17 2.53 1.76 -10.42
CA ILE A 17 2.46 3.10 -9.83
C ILE A 17 2.45 3.00 -8.31
N GLU A 18 1.61 2.13 -7.74
CA GLU A 18 1.54 1.93 -6.29
C GLU A 18 2.88 1.49 -5.71
N LYS A 19 3.52 0.49 -6.31
CA LYS A 19 4.80 -0.03 -5.85
C LYS A 19 5.90 1.03 -5.91
N THR A 20 5.97 1.77 -7.00
CA THR A 20 6.96 2.83 -7.18
C THR A 20 6.77 3.94 -6.15
N ALA A 21 5.52 4.35 -5.91
CA ALA A 21 5.22 5.39 -4.94
C ALA A 21 5.51 4.94 -3.50
N ILE A 22 5.15 3.71 -3.13
CA ILE A 22 5.45 3.16 -1.80
C ILE A 22 6.96 3.18 -1.57
N LYS A 23 7.74 2.75 -2.55
CA LYS A 23 9.20 2.75 -2.45
C LYS A 23 9.75 4.15 -2.24
N GLU A 24 9.21 5.12 -2.97
CA GLU A 24 9.65 6.52 -2.84
C GLU A 24 9.36 7.06 -1.43
N PHE A 25 8.15 6.87 -0.92
CA PHE A 25 7.80 7.30 0.43
C PHE A 25 8.60 6.58 1.51
N ALA A 26 8.84 5.29 1.34
CA ALA A 26 9.63 4.50 2.30
C ALA A 26 11.08 4.99 2.35
N GLU A 27 11.66 5.33 1.21
CA GLU A 27 13.06 5.73 1.13
C GLU A 27 13.29 7.17 1.60
N TYR A 28 12.42 8.10 1.21
CA TYR A 28 12.65 9.53 1.42
C TYR A 28 11.75 10.17 2.48
N GLY A 29 10.70 9.48 2.92
CA GLY A 29 9.68 10.07 3.78
C GLY A 29 8.73 10.96 3.00
N TYR A 30 7.63 11.36 3.63
CA TYR A 30 6.59 12.13 2.96
C TYR A 30 7.09 13.46 2.42
N ASP A 31 7.83 14.22 3.25
CA ASP A 31 8.22 15.58 2.88
C ASP A 31 9.21 15.62 1.71
N LYS A 32 10.12 14.65 1.65
CA LYS A 32 11.16 14.59 0.64
C LYS A 32 10.80 13.74 -0.56
N ALA A 33 9.71 12.99 -0.51
CA ALA A 33 9.26 12.19 -1.65
C ALA A 33 8.94 13.09 -2.84
N SER A 34 9.38 12.69 -4.01
CA SER A 34 9.31 13.49 -5.24
C SER A 34 8.40 12.84 -6.28
N ILE A 35 7.35 13.55 -6.68
CA ILE A 35 6.46 13.12 -7.78
C ILE A 35 7.26 12.97 -9.06
N THR A 36 8.18 13.89 -9.35
CA THR A 36 9.03 13.82 -10.54
C THR A 36 9.81 12.52 -10.57
N ARG A 37 10.41 12.13 -9.45
CA ARG A 37 11.17 10.88 -9.37
C ARG A 37 10.28 9.65 -9.49
N MET A 38 9.06 9.69 -8.90
CA MET A 38 8.09 8.60 -9.03
C MET A 38 7.70 8.38 -10.48
N VAL A 39 7.35 9.44 -11.22
CA VAL A 39 6.90 9.29 -12.61
C VAL A 39 8.03 8.81 -13.52
N GLU A 40 9.25 9.27 -13.28
CA GLU A 40 10.42 8.76 -14.00
C GLU A 40 10.62 7.28 -13.76
N ASN A 41 10.51 6.84 -12.50
CA ASN A 41 10.75 5.45 -12.12
C ASN A 41 9.66 4.49 -12.59
N CYS A 42 8.44 4.96 -12.81
CA CYS A 42 7.37 4.12 -13.35
C CYS A 42 7.07 4.39 -14.83
N SER A 43 7.90 5.21 -15.49
CA SER A 43 7.84 5.46 -16.93
C SER A 43 6.51 6.07 -17.40
N ILE A 44 5.95 6.98 -16.62
CA ILE A 44 4.78 7.76 -17.05
C ILE A 44 5.13 9.23 -17.15
N ALA A 45 4.33 9.99 -17.91
CA ALA A 45 4.50 11.43 -18.00
C ALA A 45 3.99 12.10 -16.71
N LYS A 46 4.61 13.21 -16.32
CA LYS A 46 4.19 13.95 -15.12
C LYS A 46 2.74 14.43 -15.21
N GLY A 47 2.31 14.85 -16.40
CA GLY A 47 0.91 15.22 -16.63
C GLY A 47 -0.06 14.07 -16.38
N SER A 48 0.36 12.85 -16.71
CA SER A 48 -0.45 11.65 -16.46
C SER A 48 -0.67 11.44 -14.96
N PHE A 49 0.32 11.72 -14.13
CA PHE A 49 0.16 11.62 -12.67
C PHE A 49 -1.02 12.47 -12.20
N TYR A 50 -1.12 13.71 -12.67
CA TYR A 50 -2.19 14.63 -12.26
C TYR A 50 -3.54 14.28 -12.85
N GLN A 51 -3.60 13.37 -13.82
CA GLN A 51 -4.85 12.76 -14.28
C GLN A 51 -5.35 11.69 -13.30
N TYR A 52 -4.47 11.18 -12.44
CA TYR A 52 -4.79 10.09 -11.49
C TYR A 52 -4.97 10.61 -10.06
N PHE A 53 -4.16 11.55 -9.63
CA PHE A 53 -4.15 12.10 -8.28
C PHE A 53 -4.06 13.62 -8.32
N ASP A 54 -4.68 14.28 -7.36
CA ASP A 54 -4.62 15.73 -7.29
C ASP A 54 -3.24 16.25 -6.89
N ASP A 55 -2.60 15.56 -5.93
CA ASP A 55 -1.29 15.96 -5.41
C ASP A 55 -0.63 14.78 -4.68
N LYS A 56 0.52 15.03 -4.09
CA LYS A 56 1.27 14.03 -3.32
C LYS A 56 0.48 13.54 -2.09
N LYS A 57 -0.24 14.42 -1.44
CA LYS A 57 -1.06 14.08 -0.27
C LYS A 57 -2.17 13.11 -0.65
N ASP A 58 -2.84 13.34 -1.77
CA ASP A 58 -3.90 12.47 -2.29
C ASP A 58 -3.36 11.06 -2.54
N LEU A 59 -2.21 10.97 -3.20
CA LEU A 59 -1.52 9.70 -3.43
C LEU A 59 -1.15 9.01 -2.10
N TYR A 60 -0.60 9.76 -1.17
CA TYR A 60 -0.16 9.21 0.11
C TYR A 60 -1.32 8.60 0.89
N PHE A 61 -2.44 9.31 0.99
CA PHE A 61 -3.62 8.80 1.69
C PHE A 61 -4.19 7.56 1.03
N TYR A 62 -4.21 7.52 -0.31
CA TYR A 62 -4.63 6.33 -1.03
C TYR A 62 -3.75 5.12 -0.69
N LEU A 63 -2.43 5.30 -0.68
CA LEU A 63 -1.49 4.23 -0.38
C LEU A 63 -1.62 3.72 1.05
N VAL A 64 -1.81 4.63 2.02
CA VAL A 64 -2.02 4.23 3.42
C VAL A 64 -3.29 3.39 3.54
N ALA A 65 -4.37 3.78 2.87
CA ALA A 65 -5.61 3.02 2.89
C ALA A 65 -5.43 1.63 2.25
N ARG A 66 -4.69 1.55 1.13
CA ARG A 66 -4.43 0.26 0.46
C ARG A 66 -3.59 -0.68 1.32
N VAL A 67 -2.57 -0.16 2.00
CA VAL A 67 -1.76 -0.97 2.92
C VAL A 67 -2.61 -1.46 4.08
N ALA A 68 -3.47 -0.61 4.64
CA ALA A 68 -4.37 -0.99 5.72
C ALA A 68 -5.34 -2.10 5.28
N GLU A 69 -5.89 -2.01 4.07
CA GLU A 69 -6.74 -3.06 3.51
C GLU A 69 -6.00 -4.40 3.39
N LYS A 70 -4.78 -4.39 2.85
CA LYS A 70 -3.99 -5.61 2.70
C LYS A 70 -3.67 -6.24 4.05
N LYS A 71 -3.37 -5.42 5.05
CA LYS A 71 -3.10 -5.91 6.40
C LYS A 71 -4.35 -6.52 7.03
N ALA A 72 -5.50 -5.87 6.85
CA ALA A 72 -6.78 -6.40 7.33
C ALA A 72 -7.12 -7.73 6.67
N GLU A 73 -6.92 -7.86 5.35
CA GLU A 73 -7.12 -9.10 4.62
C GLU A 73 -6.23 -10.22 5.14
N ALA A 74 -4.96 -9.91 5.44
CA ALA A 74 -4.02 -10.89 5.97
C ALA A 74 -4.43 -11.40 7.35
N LEU A 75 -5.09 -10.58 8.16
CA LEU A 75 -5.52 -10.94 9.51
C LEU A 75 -6.94 -11.52 9.55
N ALA A 76 -7.75 -11.30 8.52
CA ALA A 76 -9.15 -11.73 8.50
C ALA A 76 -9.34 -13.23 8.78
N PRO A 77 -8.58 -14.15 8.17
CA PRO A 77 -8.76 -15.58 8.46
C PRO A 77 -8.51 -15.92 9.93
N VAL A 78 -7.56 -15.25 10.57
CA VAL A 78 -7.28 -15.47 12.00
C VAL A 78 -8.45 -14.96 12.85
N MET A 79 -8.98 -13.79 12.53
CA MET A 79 -10.12 -13.21 13.25
C MET A 79 -11.38 -14.04 13.09
N GLU A 80 -11.62 -14.57 11.90
CA GLU A 80 -12.77 -15.45 11.63
C GLU A 80 -12.69 -16.75 12.42
N ARG A 81 -11.47 -17.23 12.70
CA ARG A 81 -11.21 -18.47 13.44
C ARG A 81 -10.91 -18.21 14.90
N SER A 82 -11.15 -17.00 15.40
CA SER A 82 -10.79 -16.63 16.78
C SER A 82 -11.42 -17.51 17.85
N ARG A 83 -12.58 -18.12 17.56
CA ARG A 83 -13.27 -19.03 18.48
C ARG A 83 -12.54 -20.36 18.67
N GLU A 84 -11.66 -20.72 17.75
CA GLU A 84 -10.89 -21.97 17.78
C GLU A 84 -9.66 -21.89 18.68
N TYR A 85 -9.32 -20.69 19.14
CA TYR A 85 -8.11 -20.43 19.91
C TYR A 85 -8.46 -19.97 21.32
N ASP A 86 -7.64 -20.37 22.30
CA ASP A 86 -7.66 -19.71 23.60
C ASP A 86 -7.00 -18.32 23.47
N PHE A 87 -7.02 -17.56 24.57
CA PHE A 87 -6.48 -16.20 24.56
C PHE A 87 -5.02 -16.16 24.07
N PHE A 88 -4.16 -17.02 24.62
CA PHE A 88 -2.74 -17.02 24.27
C PHE A 88 -2.49 -17.56 22.87
N GLY A 89 -3.26 -18.54 22.44
CA GLY A 89 -3.18 -19.08 21.07
C GLY A 89 -3.56 -18.04 20.04
N LEU A 90 -4.61 -17.26 20.31
CA LEU A 90 -5.02 -16.17 19.41
C LEU A 90 -3.94 -15.08 19.31
N ILE A 91 -3.40 -14.65 20.45
CA ILE A 91 -2.33 -13.65 20.49
C ILE A 91 -1.13 -14.12 19.67
N ARG A 92 -0.71 -15.38 19.88
CA ARG A 92 0.41 -15.96 19.14
C ARG A 92 0.13 -15.97 17.63
N LYS A 93 -1.06 -16.36 17.23
CA LYS A 93 -1.43 -16.46 15.81
C LYS A 93 -1.46 -15.07 15.14
N LEU A 94 -2.01 -14.08 15.82
CA LEU A 94 -2.03 -12.70 15.31
C LEU A 94 -0.62 -12.15 15.18
N PHE A 95 0.25 -12.45 16.15
CA PHE A 95 1.66 -12.04 16.09
C PHE A 95 2.37 -12.64 14.88
N LEU A 96 2.20 -13.96 14.65
CA LEU A 96 2.83 -14.64 13.52
C LEU A 96 2.33 -14.11 12.18
N GLU A 97 1.04 -13.82 12.04
CA GLU A 97 0.49 -13.25 10.82
C GLU A 97 1.00 -11.81 10.60
N GLY A 98 1.19 -11.06 11.67
CA GLY A 98 1.81 -9.74 11.59
C GLY A 98 3.25 -9.80 11.09
N LEU A 99 4.04 -10.77 11.58
CA LEU A 99 5.41 -10.99 11.11
C LEU A 99 5.43 -11.40 9.64
N ARG A 100 4.51 -12.27 9.24
CA ARG A 100 4.41 -12.71 7.84
C ARG A 100 4.06 -11.54 6.92
N PHE A 101 3.14 -10.67 7.33
CA PHE A 101 2.80 -9.47 6.57
C PHE A 101 4.03 -8.56 6.42
N ALA A 102 4.76 -8.33 7.51
CA ALA A 102 5.96 -7.50 7.49
C ALA A 102 7.03 -8.07 6.52
N ALA A 103 7.22 -9.40 6.54
CA ALA A 103 8.18 -10.06 5.65
C ALA A 103 7.79 -9.92 4.17
N ASN A 104 6.48 -9.93 3.86
CA ASN A 104 5.99 -9.83 2.49
C ASN A 104 5.83 -8.38 2.00
N ASN A 105 5.90 -7.40 2.91
CA ASN A 105 5.69 -5.99 2.58
C ASN A 105 6.74 -5.11 3.27
N PRO A 106 8.04 -5.30 2.99
CA PRO A 106 9.10 -4.60 3.72
C PRO A 106 9.07 -3.08 3.50
N GLU A 107 8.50 -2.61 2.39
CA GLU A 107 8.45 -1.18 2.07
C GLU A 107 7.50 -0.40 3.01
N VAL A 108 6.55 -1.07 3.66
CA VAL A 108 5.53 -0.41 4.48
C VAL A 108 5.67 -0.72 5.97
N THR A 109 6.65 -1.51 6.33
CA THR A 109 6.97 -1.86 7.71
C THR A 109 8.42 -1.51 8.04
#